data_7f2fef0e1294fe91db04a96316428221
#
_entry.id   7f2fef0e1294fe91db04a96316428221
#
_cell.length_a   1.000
_cell.length_b   1.000
_cell.length_c   1.000
_cell.angle_alpha   90.00
_cell.angle_beta   90.00
_cell.angle_gamma   90.00
#
_symmetry.space_group_name_H-M   'P 1'
#
loop_
_entity.id
_entity.type
_entity.pdbx_description
1 polymer ?
#
loop_
_entity_poly.entity_id
_entity_poly.type
_entity_poly.pdbx_seq_one_letter_code
_entity_poly.pdbx_strand_id
1 'polypeptide(L)'
;RTVLEARKDVMNDQVSISTANIRGAFGAFFIPGMYTALWAGFVPYLKAKLSIGEDVLGSMILLLGVGSCLSMAIAGKLVESFGCKRVVLLASFIGMVSLAIVTMCPTIATTTVALFFFGIGVGLSGASANLQAILTEKVSKKHLMGAYHGGWSLGGFAGAGVLLVLLKILSFSVNESIWGLLIVLFIAMVVVSQFMLTFGSDPNAKVTKKSKSPLSFHPIALIFGLLSFVSYLVEGAVGDWSALYLFEDKGIVIEEAVMGVMLFNGTMCIGRLLGNRLGKHLTSKQVVVGGYLLGSIAMGLIVFLPGHASMYTYLLLGISLAMIVPNLFSAMGEQNVIPMTQAVATSTMLGYMGILMGPALIGFIAHGTSLTVAFIVLTTLLVVSAGIGKYAYHLMSKDCGLSEEQI
;
A
#
# COMPACT_ATOMS: atom_id res chain seq x y z
N ARG A 1 -29.34 -10.31 -42.48
CA ARG A 1 -28.97 -10.33 -41.05
C ARG A 1 -29.10 -8.92 -40.56
N THR A 2 -30.06 -8.65 -39.67
CA THR A 2 -30.38 -7.33 -39.17
C THR A 2 -29.30 -6.86 -38.17
N VAL A 3 -29.06 -5.53 -38.11
CA VAL A 3 -28.16 -4.87 -37.15
C VAL A 3 -28.48 -5.29 -35.71
N LEU A 4 -29.68 -5.74 -35.42
CA LEU A 4 -30.13 -6.29 -34.13
C LEU A 4 -29.58 -7.72 -33.86
N GLU A 5 -29.37 -8.54 -34.88
CA GLU A 5 -28.77 -9.87 -34.74
C GLU A 5 -27.24 -9.74 -34.53
N ALA A 6 -26.57 -8.85 -35.25
CA ALA A 6 -25.17 -8.54 -35.03
C ALA A 6 -24.92 -7.92 -33.64
N ARG A 7 -25.85 -7.11 -33.10
CA ARG A 7 -25.80 -6.65 -31.71
C ARG A 7 -26.07 -7.77 -30.69
N LYS A 8 -26.90 -8.76 -30.99
CA LYS A 8 -27.13 -9.91 -30.10
C LYS A 8 -25.93 -10.86 -30.09
N ASP A 9 -25.24 -11.05 -31.19
CA ASP A 9 -24.02 -11.88 -31.26
C ASP A 9 -22.86 -11.21 -30.49
N VAL A 10 -22.75 -9.87 -30.53
CA VAL A 10 -21.79 -9.10 -29.71
C VAL A 10 -22.20 -9.06 -28.22
N MET A 11 -23.49 -9.20 -27.88
CA MET A 11 -23.99 -9.25 -26.52
C MET A 11 -23.91 -10.63 -25.86
N ASN A 12 -23.65 -11.70 -26.61
CA ASN A 12 -23.56 -13.07 -26.10
C ASN A 12 -22.13 -13.53 -25.81
N ASP A 13 -21.11 -12.78 -26.18
CA ASP A 13 -19.74 -12.98 -25.70
C ASP A 13 -19.65 -12.43 -24.27
N GLN A 14 -20.15 -13.20 -23.30
CA GLN A 14 -19.87 -12.94 -21.88
C GLN A 14 -18.35 -12.96 -21.74
N VAL A 15 -17.77 -11.77 -21.45
CA VAL A 15 -16.34 -11.66 -21.18
C VAL A 15 -16.02 -12.62 -20.04
N SER A 16 -15.37 -13.73 -20.37
CA SER A 16 -14.92 -14.71 -19.39
C SER A 16 -13.51 -14.36 -18.91
N ILE A 17 -13.30 -14.39 -17.60
CA ILE A 17 -11.97 -14.20 -17.03
C ILE A 17 -11.29 -15.55 -16.86
N SER A 18 -10.16 -15.70 -17.53
CA SER A 18 -9.33 -16.90 -17.46
C SER A 18 -8.47 -16.90 -16.18
N THR A 19 -7.95 -18.06 -15.79
CA THR A 19 -6.93 -18.16 -14.73
C THR A 19 -5.69 -17.33 -15.04
N ALA A 20 -5.35 -17.15 -16.33
CA ALA A 20 -4.25 -16.29 -16.74
C ALA A 20 -4.52 -14.82 -16.39
N ASN A 21 -5.74 -14.32 -16.55
CA ASN A 21 -6.10 -12.95 -16.14
C ASN A 21 -5.99 -12.75 -14.62
N ILE A 22 -6.36 -13.75 -13.83
CA ILE A 22 -6.19 -13.72 -12.36
C ILE A 22 -4.70 -13.62 -12.01
N ARG A 23 -3.84 -14.40 -12.66
CA ARG A 23 -2.38 -14.34 -12.47
C ARG A 23 -1.79 -13.01 -12.96
N GLY A 24 -2.29 -12.47 -14.07
CA GLY A 24 -1.91 -11.15 -14.56
C GLY A 24 -2.25 -10.04 -13.56
N ALA A 25 -3.44 -10.09 -12.98
CA ALA A 25 -3.83 -9.16 -11.91
C ALA A 25 -2.95 -9.30 -10.65
N PHE A 26 -2.58 -10.52 -10.25
CA PHE A 26 -1.63 -10.73 -9.15
C PHE A 26 -0.27 -10.10 -9.43
N GLY A 27 0.26 -10.28 -10.64
CA GLY A 27 1.53 -9.67 -11.04
C GLY A 27 1.49 -8.14 -11.07
N ALA A 28 0.31 -7.53 -11.34
CA ALA A 28 0.10 -6.09 -11.27
C ALA A 28 0.25 -5.52 -9.84
N PHE A 29 0.11 -6.35 -8.79
CA PHE A 29 0.41 -6.00 -7.41
C PHE A 29 1.84 -6.40 -7.00
N PHE A 30 2.27 -7.60 -7.38
CA PHE A 30 3.54 -8.16 -6.96
C PHE A 30 4.75 -7.34 -7.43
N ILE A 31 4.77 -6.97 -8.72
CA ILE A 31 5.92 -6.26 -9.30
C ILE A 31 6.08 -4.84 -8.73
N PRO A 32 5.03 -4.01 -8.60
CA PRO A 32 5.14 -2.74 -7.89
C PRO A 32 5.56 -2.90 -6.43
N GLY A 33 5.07 -3.93 -5.73
CA GLY A 33 5.55 -4.26 -4.38
C GLY A 33 7.06 -4.47 -4.33
N MET A 34 7.63 -5.15 -5.33
CA MET A 34 9.09 -5.36 -5.40
C MET A 34 9.85 -4.03 -5.55
N TYR A 35 9.54 -3.22 -6.57
CA TYR A 35 10.35 -2.01 -6.80
C TYR A 35 10.14 -0.92 -5.73
N THR A 36 9.00 -0.91 -5.03
CA THR A 36 8.83 -0.03 -3.86
C THR A 36 9.70 -0.47 -2.68
N ALA A 37 9.95 -1.76 -2.50
CA ALA A 37 10.90 -2.25 -1.50
C ALA A 37 12.36 -1.92 -1.87
N LEU A 38 12.71 -1.82 -3.17
CA LEU A 38 14.03 -1.33 -3.60
C LEU A 38 14.22 0.14 -3.19
N TRP A 39 13.18 0.96 -3.35
CA TRP A 39 13.18 2.35 -2.85
C TRP A 39 13.45 2.37 -1.34
N ALA A 40 12.68 1.61 -0.55
CA ALA A 40 12.84 1.54 0.89
C ALA A 40 14.28 1.20 1.32
N GLY A 41 14.91 0.23 0.65
CA GLY A 41 16.30 -0.14 0.89
C GLY A 41 17.32 0.91 0.41
N PHE A 42 16.93 1.79 -0.53
CA PHE A 42 17.81 2.84 -1.05
C PHE A 42 17.82 4.11 -0.18
N VAL A 43 16.81 4.35 0.64
CA VAL A 43 16.66 5.57 1.44
C VAL A 43 17.91 5.92 2.26
N PRO A 44 18.54 5.00 3.03
CA PRO A 44 19.77 5.31 3.76
C PRO A 44 20.93 5.76 2.84
N TYR A 45 21.08 5.09 1.70
CA TYR A 45 22.11 5.43 0.71
C TYR A 45 21.86 6.81 0.10
N LEU A 46 20.60 7.15 -0.18
CA LEU A 46 20.21 8.46 -0.71
C LEU A 46 20.54 9.57 0.28
N LYS A 47 20.18 9.40 1.57
CA LYS A 47 20.46 10.38 2.62
C LYS A 47 21.97 10.63 2.76
N ALA A 48 22.76 9.55 2.80
CA ALA A 48 24.21 9.63 2.86
C ALA A 48 24.82 10.29 1.62
N LYS A 49 24.36 9.90 0.42
CA LYS A 49 24.84 10.44 -0.87
C LYS A 49 24.63 11.96 -1.00
N LEU A 50 23.47 12.44 -0.59
CA LEU A 50 23.10 13.86 -0.68
C LEU A 50 23.53 14.67 0.54
N SER A 51 23.97 14.01 1.64
CA SER A 51 24.34 14.63 2.93
C SER A 51 23.22 15.54 3.46
N ILE A 52 21.96 15.03 3.47
CA ILE A 52 20.76 15.78 3.85
C ILE A 52 20.21 15.34 5.21
N GLY A 53 19.47 16.27 5.86
CA GLY A 53 18.73 15.97 7.09
C GLY A 53 17.38 15.26 6.81
N GLU A 54 16.74 14.81 7.88
CA GLU A 54 15.45 14.11 7.84
C GLU A 54 14.32 15.01 7.34
N ASP A 55 14.39 16.31 7.61
CA ASP A 55 13.42 17.32 7.15
C ASP A 55 13.43 17.46 5.61
N VAL A 56 14.64 17.54 5.03
CA VAL A 56 14.80 17.60 3.56
C VAL A 56 14.36 16.27 2.95
N LEU A 57 14.80 15.15 3.50
CA LEU A 57 14.39 13.81 3.05
C LEU A 57 12.86 13.64 3.14
N GLY A 58 12.25 13.99 4.27
CA GLY A 58 10.80 13.92 4.47
C GLY A 58 10.04 14.81 3.48
N SER A 59 10.56 16.02 3.17
CA SER A 59 9.98 16.91 2.17
C SER A 59 10.05 16.32 0.75
N MET A 60 11.15 15.64 0.42
CA MET A 60 11.31 14.94 -0.86
C MET A 60 10.33 13.78 -0.98
N ILE A 61 10.16 12.99 0.08
CA ILE A 61 9.20 11.87 0.12
C ILE A 61 7.75 12.41 0.10
N LEU A 62 7.48 13.57 0.71
CA LEU A 62 6.17 14.21 0.56
C LEU A 62 5.83 14.47 -0.91
N LEU A 63 6.77 14.93 -1.72
CA LEU A 63 6.53 15.15 -3.15
C LEU A 63 6.33 13.86 -3.94
N LEU A 64 6.97 12.76 -3.54
CA LEU A 64 6.62 11.42 -4.01
C LEU A 64 5.14 11.12 -3.72
N GLY A 65 4.68 11.34 -2.49
CA GLY A 65 3.29 11.17 -2.09
C GLY A 65 2.33 12.06 -2.89
N VAL A 66 2.67 13.33 -3.14
CA VAL A 66 1.88 14.24 -3.99
C VAL A 66 1.74 13.69 -5.40
N GLY A 67 2.84 13.23 -6.01
CA GLY A 67 2.82 12.59 -7.33
C GLY A 67 1.90 11.36 -7.36
N SER A 68 1.96 10.55 -6.30
CA SER A 68 1.08 9.37 -6.13
C SER A 68 -0.39 9.78 -6.08
N CYS A 69 -0.78 10.73 -5.24
CA CYS A 69 -2.17 11.17 -5.12
C CYS A 69 -2.72 11.78 -6.42
N LEU A 70 -1.94 12.61 -7.10
CA LEU A 70 -2.35 13.21 -8.37
C LEU A 70 -2.61 12.15 -9.44
N SER A 71 -1.74 11.15 -9.54
CA SER A 71 -1.89 10.06 -10.51
C SER A 71 -3.07 9.14 -10.17
N MET A 72 -3.31 8.85 -8.88
CA MET A 72 -4.47 8.07 -8.44
C MET A 72 -5.78 8.76 -8.79
N ALA A 73 -5.86 10.09 -8.67
CA ALA A 73 -7.08 10.85 -8.99
C ALA A 73 -7.51 10.71 -10.46
N ILE A 74 -6.58 10.50 -11.38
CA ILE A 74 -6.85 10.35 -12.82
C ILE A 74 -6.86 8.89 -13.28
N ALA A 75 -6.42 7.93 -12.43
CA ALA A 75 -6.26 6.53 -12.79
C ALA A 75 -7.54 5.92 -13.37
N GLY A 76 -8.70 6.20 -12.77
CA GLY A 76 -9.99 5.69 -13.23
C GLY A 76 -10.28 6.08 -14.67
N LYS A 77 -10.09 7.36 -15.03
CA LYS A 77 -10.29 7.86 -16.40
C LYS A 77 -9.31 7.23 -17.40
N LEU A 78 -8.04 7.09 -16.98
CA LEU A 78 -7.01 6.48 -17.83
C LEU A 78 -7.32 5.00 -18.08
N VAL A 79 -7.69 4.26 -17.04
CA VAL A 79 -8.06 2.84 -17.16
C VAL A 79 -9.30 2.65 -18.02
N GLU A 80 -10.32 3.50 -17.84
CA GLU A 80 -11.54 3.47 -18.67
C GLU A 80 -11.23 3.74 -20.16
N SER A 81 -10.30 4.67 -20.44
CA SER A 81 -9.96 5.08 -21.81
C SER A 81 -8.99 4.13 -22.51
N PHE A 82 -8.00 3.59 -21.80
CA PHE A 82 -6.89 2.83 -22.38
C PHE A 82 -6.84 1.36 -21.97
N GLY A 83 -7.68 0.94 -21.03
CA GLY A 83 -7.70 -0.40 -20.44
C GLY A 83 -6.64 -0.62 -19.35
N CYS A 84 -6.87 -1.61 -18.49
CA CYS A 84 -5.99 -1.92 -17.36
C CYS A 84 -4.55 -2.21 -17.79
N LYS A 85 -4.36 -3.10 -18.77
CA LYS A 85 -3.05 -3.53 -19.29
C LYS A 85 -2.12 -2.35 -19.60
N ARG A 86 -2.60 -1.42 -20.44
CA ARG A 86 -1.75 -0.30 -20.91
C ARG A 86 -1.38 0.66 -19.78
N VAL A 87 -2.36 0.93 -18.90
CA VAL A 87 -2.13 1.89 -17.80
C VAL A 87 -1.20 1.31 -16.75
N VAL A 88 -1.37 0.04 -16.35
CA VAL A 88 -0.46 -0.64 -15.40
C VAL A 88 0.96 -0.72 -15.97
N LEU A 89 1.10 -1.07 -17.25
CA LEU A 89 2.42 -1.16 -17.89
C LEU A 89 3.11 0.20 -17.94
N LEU A 90 2.41 1.26 -18.37
CA LEU A 90 2.95 2.62 -18.41
C LEU A 90 3.31 3.12 -17.01
N ALA A 91 2.45 2.91 -16.03
CA ALA A 91 2.68 3.32 -14.66
C ALA A 91 3.91 2.65 -14.06
N SER A 92 4.04 1.33 -14.24
CA SER A 92 5.21 0.58 -13.79
C SER A 92 6.50 1.02 -14.50
N PHE A 93 6.44 1.32 -15.81
CA PHE A 93 7.56 1.88 -16.54
C PHE A 93 8.00 3.23 -15.96
N ILE A 94 7.07 4.16 -15.73
CA ILE A 94 7.36 5.47 -15.11
C ILE A 94 8.02 5.25 -13.73
N GLY A 95 7.45 4.39 -12.88
CA GLY A 95 8.00 4.10 -11.55
C GLY A 95 9.41 3.53 -11.62
N MET A 96 9.65 2.51 -12.41
CA MET A 96 10.96 1.87 -12.52
C MET A 96 12.03 2.80 -13.09
N VAL A 97 11.72 3.53 -14.17
CA VAL A 97 12.65 4.50 -14.78
C VAL A 97 12.96 5.64 -13.81
N SER A 98 11.94 6.16 -13.12
CA SER A 98 12.14 7.23 -12.14
C SER A 98 13.01 6.75 -10.97
N LEU A 99 12.82 5.52 -10.46
CA LEU A 99 13.67 4.98 -9.41
C LEU A 99 15.12 4.81 -9.89
N ALA A 100 15.33 4.34 -11.12
CA ALA A 100 16.68 4.28 -11.70
C ALA A 100 17.33 5.67 -11.77
N ILE A 101 16.57 6.71 -12.19
CA ILE A 101 17.03 8.09 -12.22
C ILE A 101 17.36 8.59 -10.82
N VAL A 102 16.52 8.31 -9.80
CA VAL A 102 16.77 8.69 -8.39
C VAL A 102 18.16 8.22 -7.93
N THR A 103 18.54 6.98 -8.27
CA THR A 103 19.86 6.46 -7.89
C THR A 103 21.03 7.21 -8.53
N MET A 104 20.81 7.87 -9.66
CA MET A 104 21.85 8.60 -10.43
C MET A 104 21.92 10.09 -10.09
N CYS A 105 20.82 10.69 -9.64
CA CYS A 105 20.72 12.13 -9.44
C CYS A 105 21.80 12.67 -8.48
N PRO A 106 22.52 13.75 -8.86
CA PRO A 106 23.60 14.28 -8.03
C PRO A 106 23.14 15.39 -7.07
N THR A 107 21.93 15.93 -7.23
CA THR A 107 21.43 17.08 -6.46
C THR A 107 20.06 16.81 -5.84
N ILE A 108 19.75 17.55 -4.76
CA ILE A 108 18.44 17.51 -4.10
C ILE A 108 17.33 17.82 -5.11
N ALA A 109 17.47 18.86 -5.92
CA ALA A 109 16.44 19.30 -6.87
C ALA A 109 16.12 18.22 -7.92
N THR A 110 17.14 17.64 -8.56
CA THR A 110 16.96 16.58 -9.57
C THR A 110 16.37 15.31 -8.95
N THR A 111 16.82 14.94 -7.76
CA THR A 111 16.28 13.79 -7.04
C THR A 111 14.82 14.01 -6.66
N THR A 112 14.47 15.19 -6.19
CA THR A 112 13.09 15.54 -5.81
C THR A 112 12.12 15.43 -7.00
N VAL A 113 12.53 15.93 -8.17
CA VAL A 113 11.76 15.80 -9.40
C VAL A 113 11.61 14.32 -9.79
N ALA A 114 12.67 13.53 -9.73
CA ALA A 114 12.62 12.11 -10.03
C ALA A 114 11.72 11.35 -9.04
N LEU A 115 11.76 11.70 -7.75
CA LEU A 115 10.86 11.12 -6.72
C LEU A 115 9.38 11.47 -6.96
N PHE A 116 9.09 12.68 -7.42
CA PHE A 116 7.72 13.04 -7.79
C PHE A 116 7.19 12.13 -8.91
N PHE A 117 8.00 11.88 -9.96
CA PHE A 117 7.63 10.94 -11.03
C PHE A 117 7.59 9.48 -10.55
N PHE A 118 8.47 9.09 -9.64
CA PHE A 118 8.39 7.78 -8.98
C PHE A 118 7.05 7.62 -8.26
N GLY A 119 6.62 8.64 -7.52
CA GLY A 119 5.29 8.70 -6.90
C GLY A 119 4.15 8.56 -7.91
N ILE A 120 4.21 9.26 -9.04
CA ILE A 120 3.24 9.08 -10.15
C ILE A 120 3.17 7.62 -10.59
N GLY A 121 4.31 6.98 -10.79
CA GLY A 121 4.39 5.56 -11.18
C GLY A 121 3.78 4.63 -10.14
N VAL A 122 4.12 4.80 -8.87
CA VAL A 122 3.61 3.98 -7.75
C VAL A 122 2.09 4.17 -7.58
N GLY A 123 1.62 5.42 -7.51
CA GLY A 123 0.20 5.73 -7.31
C GLY A 123 -0.68 5.22 -8.46
N LEU A 124 -0.25 5.49 -9.69
CA LEU A 124 -0.98 5.04 -10.88
C LEU A 124 -0.98 3.50 -11.01
N SER A 125 0.14 2.84 -10.69
CA SER A 125 0.22 1.37 -10.66
C SER A 125 -0.75 0.79 -9.64
N GLY A 126 -0.72 1.29 -8.40
CA GLY A 126 -1.58 0.81 -7.32
C GLY A 126 -3.06 1.00 -7.62
N ALA A 127 -3.46 2.20 -8.07
CA ALA A 127 -4.86 2.48 -8.42
C ALA A 127 -5.34 1.63 -9.60
N SER A 128 -4.53 1.50 -10.65
CA SER A 128 -4.89 0.71 -11.84
C SER A 128 -4.94 -0.80 -11.54
N ALA A 129 -4.03 -1.30 -10.71
CA ALA A 129 -4.06 -2.69 -10.24
C ALA A 129 -5.32 -2.98 -9.42
N ASN A 130 -5.73 -2.06 -8.52
CA ASN A 130 -6.97 -2.18 -7.77
C ASN A 130 -8.21 -2.22 -8.69
N LEU A 131 -8.26 -1.35 -9.70
CA LEU A 131 -9.36 -1.38 -10.69
C LEU A 131 -9.40 -2.70 -11.46
N GLN A 132 -8.24 -3.21 -11.89
CA GLN A 132 -8.14 -4.53 -12.52
C GLN A 132 -8.58 -5.66 -11.57
N ALA A 133 -8.20 -5.60 -10.29
CA ALA A 133 -8.60 -6.57 -9.28
C ALA A 133 -10.12 -6.60 -9.10
N ILE A 134 -10.76 -5.43 -8.97
CA ILE A 134 -12.22 -5.30 -8.87
C ILE A 134 -12.91 -5.90 -10.09
N LEU A 135 -12.45 -5.57 -11.30
CA LEU A 135 -13.01 -6.13 -12.54
C LEU A 135 -12.83 -7.64 -12.60
N THR A 136 -11.66 -8.15 -12.18
CA THR A 136 -11.37 -9.58 -12.15
C THR A 136 -12.27 -10.32 -11.17
N GLU A 137 -12.48 -9.80 -9.96
CA GLU A 137 -13.40 -10.37 -8.96
C GLU A 137 -14.84 -10.40 -9.47
N LYS A 138 -15.29 -9.26 -10.01
CA LYS A 138 -16.67 -9.07 -10.41
C LYS A 138 -17.07 -10.04 -11.53
N VAL A 139 -16.19 -10.24 -12.52
CA VAL A 139 -16.46 -11.14 -13.65
C VAL A 139 -16.22 -12.61 -13.26
N SER A 140 -15.17 -12.91 -12.47
CA SER A 140 -14.86 -14.29 -12.05
C SER A 140 -15.74 -14.80 -10.91
N LYS A 141 -16.45 -13.90 -10.20
CA LYS A 141 -17.25 -14.19 -8.99
C LYS A 141 -16.42 -14.87 -7.89
N LYS A 142 -15.12 -14.57 -7.80
CA LYS A 142 -14.19 -15.09 -6.79
C LYS A 142 -13.71 -13.96 -5.89
N HIS A 143 -13.58 -14.19 -4.59
CA HIS A 143 -13.00 -13.24 -3.65
C HIS A 143 -11.47 -13.31 -3.71
N LEU A 144 -10.83 -12.38 -4.42
CA LEU A 144 -9.40 -12.39 -4.73
C LEU A 144 -8.63 -11.18 -4.18
N MET A 145 -9.34 -10.14 -3.70
CA MET A 145 -8.73 -8.88 -3.27
C MET A 145 -7.66 -9.09 -2.19
N GLY A 146 -7.94 -9.95 -1.19
CA GLY A 146 -6.96 -10.31 -0.16
C GLY A 146 -5.70 -10.94 -0.73
N ALA A 147 -5.83 -11.82 -1.74
CA ALA A 147 -4.68 -12.44 -2.42
C ALA A 147 -3.87 -11.40 -3.22
N TYR A 148 -4.55 -10.44 -3.88
CA TYR A 148 -3.87 -9.39 -4.63
C TYR A 148 -3.08 -8.44 -3.72
N HIS A 149 -3.67 -7.96 -2.62
CA HIS A 149 -2.94 -7.17 -1.62
C HIS A 149 -1.85 -7.98 -0.91
N GLY A 150 -2.08 -9.29 -0.68
CA GLY A 150 -1.03 -10.22 -0.26
C GLY A 150 0.10 -10.30 -1.28
N GLY A 151 -0.21 -10.24 -2.58
CA GLY A 151 0.76 -10.19 -3.68
C GLY A 151 1.67 -8.95 -3.60
N TRP A 152 1.13 -7.78 -3.27
CA TRP A 152 1.93 -6.57 -3.02
C TRP A 152 2.93 -6.78 -1.88
N SER A 153 2.46 -7.28 -0.74
CA SER A 153 3.34 -7.55 0.42
C SER A 153 4.37 -8.63 0.12
N LEU A 154 3.99 -9.68 -0.63
CA LEU A 154 4.92 -10.71 -1.09
C LEU A 154 5.98 -10.12 -2.03
N GLY A 155 5.59 -9.19 -2.91
CA GLY A 155 6.50 -8.42 -3.74
C GLY A 155 7.48 -7.61 -2.91
N GLY A 156 6.99 -6.91 -1.89
CA GLY A 156 7.82 -6.17 -0.94
C GLY A 156 8.84 -7.06 -0.21
N PHE A 157 8.40 -8.21 0.28
CA PHE A 157 9.28 -9.22 0.87
C PHE A 157 10.34 -9.72 -0.12
N ALA A 158 9.93 -10.09 -1.33
CA ALA A 158 10.83 -10.62 -2.34
C ALA A 158 11.83 -9.56 -2.83
N GLY A 159 11.37 -8.32 -3.08
CA GLY A 159 12.21 -7.21 -3.53
C GLY A 159 13.29 -6.86 -2.51
N ALA A 160 12.90 -6.70 -1.23
CA ALA A 160 13.84 -6.45 -0.14
C ALA A 160 14.81 -7.61 0.07
N GLY A 161 14.31 -8.86 0.02
CA GLY A 161 15.13 -10.05 0.18
C GLY A 161 16.16 -10.23 -0.92
N VAL A 162 15.79 -10.02 -2.19
CA VAL A 162 16.75 -10.09 -3.31
C VAL A 162 17.76 -8.96 -3.23
N LEU A 163 17.33 -7.74 -2.88
CA LEU A 163 18.26 -6.62 -2.67
C LEU A 163 19.30 -6.96 -1.57
N LEU A 164 18.85 -7.49 -0.42
CA LEU A 164 19.74 -7.96 0.64
C LEU A 164 20.77 -8.97 0.16
N VAL A 165 20.35 -9.98 -0.62
CA VAL A 165 21.26 -10.99 -1.18
C VAL A 165 22.29 -10.35 -2.10
N LEU A 166 21.89 -9.45 -2.99
CA LEU A 166 22.79 -8.77 -3.92
C LEU A 166 23.83 -7.92 -3.17
N LEU A 167 23.39 -7.15 -2.17
CA LEU A 167 24.27 -6.25 -1.42
C LEU A 167 25.22 -7.03 -0.48
N LYS A 168 24.67 -7.93 0.35
CA LYS A 168 25.43 -8.56 1.44
C LYS A 168 26.14 -9.83 1.03
N ILE A 169 25.51 -10.68 0.22
CA ILE A 169 26.07 -12.00 -0.14
C ILE A 169 26.92 -11.89 -1.40
N LEU A 170 26.40 -11.20 -2.42
CA LEU A 170 27.09 -11.08 -3.71
C LEU A 170 27.95 -9.81 -3.82
N SER A 171 27.90 -8.91 -2.82
CA SER A 171 28.72 -7.70 -2.71
C SER A 171 28.63 -6.76 -3.92
N PHE A 172 27.48 -6.74 -4.62
CA PHE A 172 27.20 -5.74 -5.65
C PHE A 172 26.98 -4.36 -5.03
N SER A 173 27.31 -3.30 -5.77
CA SER A 173 26.93 -1.96 -5.36
C SER A 173 25.41 -1.80 -5.36
N VAL A 174 24.90 -0.83 -4.57
CA VAL A 174 23.46 -0.57 -4.48
C VAL A 174 22.86 -0.18 -5.84
N ASN A 175 23.62 0.60 -6.64
CA ASN A 175 23.15 1.02 -7.97
C ASN A 175 23.07 -0.17 -8.95
N GLU A 176 24.09 -1.00 -9.01
CA GLU A 176 24.09 -2.20 -9.86
C GLU A 176 22.95 -3.15 -9.48
N SER A 177 22.75 -3.34 -8.17
CA SER A 177 21.68 -4.19 -7.65
C SER A 177 20.30 -3.66 -8.06
N ILE A 178 20.03 -2.35 -7.87
CA ILE A 178 18.75 -1.74 -8.22
C ILE A 178 18.53 -1.78 -9.73
N TRP A 179 19.51 -1.39 -10.55
CA TRP A 179 19.35 -1.36 -12.01
C TRP A 179 19.14 -2.75 -12.59
N GLY A 180 19.93 -3.73 -12.16
CA GLY A 180 19.76 -5.12 -12.58
C GLY A 180 18.36 -5.65 -12.27
N LEU A 181 17.88 -5.38 -11.04
CA LEU A 181 16.53 -5.77 -10.64
C LEU A 181 15.45 -5.04 -11.43
N LEU A 182 15.56 -3.73 -11.64
CA LEU A 182 14.56 -2.96 -12.40
C LEU A 182 14.45 -3.43 -13.85
N ILE A 183 15.56 -3.81 -14.49
CA ILE A 183 15.54 -4.41 -15.84
C ILE A 183 14.77 -5.73 -15.82
N VAL A 184 15.06 -6.63 -14.88
CA VAL A 184 14.38 -7.91 -14.74
C VAL A 184 12.89 -7.71 -14.46
N LEU A 185 12.55 -6.78 -13.56
CA LEU A 185 11.15 -6.47 -13.22
C LEU A 185 10.40 -5.85 -14.39
N PHE A 186 11.06 -5.02 -15.20
CA PHE A 186 10.44 -4.46 -16.40
C PHE A 186 10.12 -5.54 -17.43
N ILE A 187 11.06 -6.46 -17.69
CA ILE A 187 10.83 -7.60 -18.57
C ILE A 187 9.68 -8.46 -18.03
N ALA A 188 9.71 -8.77 -16.73
CA ALA A 188 8.64 -9.52 -16.06
C ALA A 188 7.29 -8.81 -16.19
N MET A 189 7.23 -7.48 -16.03
CA MET A 189 6.01 -6.69 -16.19
C MET A 189 5.48 -6.74 -17.62
N VAL A 190 6.34 -6.65 -18.62
CA VAL A 190 5.96 -6.78 -20.03
C VAL A 190 5.33 -8.16 -20.30
N VAL A 191 5.96 -9.24 -19.80
CA VAL A 191 5.43 -10.61 -19.93
C VAL A 191 4.10 -10.75 -19.20
N VAL A 192 4.01 -10.35 -17.95
CA VAL A 192 2.80 -10.44 -17.11
C VAL A 192 1.67 -9.60 -17.69
N SER A 193 1.97 -8.45 -18.29
CA SER A 193 0.97 -7.57 -18.91
C SER A 193 0.19 -8.24 -20.02
N GLN A 194 0.73 -9.29 -20.68
CA GLN A 194 0.00 -10.03 -21.71
C GLN A 194 -1.23 -10.77 -21.15
N PHE A 195 -1.23 -11.03 -19.85
CA PHE A 195 -2.33 -11.69 -19.15
C PHE A 195 -3.27 -10.71 -18.43
N MET A 196 -3.02 -9.40 -18.51
CA MET A 196 -3.86 -8.37 -17.91
C MET A 196 -5.09 -8.06 -18.79
N LEU A 197 -6.12 -7.46 -18.15
CA LEU A 197 -7.33 -7.05 -18.85
C LEU A 197 -7.04 -5.90 -19.83
N THR A 198 -7.52 -6.03 -21.05
CA THR A 198 -7.38 -4.97 -22.07
C THR A 198 -8.48 -3.91 -21.99
N PHE A 199 -9.53 -4.18 -21.21
CA PHE A 199 -10.64 -3.24 -20.94
C PHE A 199 -10.51 -2.64 -19.53
N GLY A 200 -11.16 -1.52 -19.29
CA GLY A 200 -11.07 -0.77 -18.04
C GLY A 200 -12.41 -0.44 -17.38
N SER A 201 -13.52 -0.90 -17.96
CA SER A 201 -14.87 -0.76 -17.40
C SER A 201 -15.59 -2.11 -17.44
N ASP A 202 -16.55 -2.28 -16.52
CA ASP A 202 -17.38 -3.49 -16.51
C ASP A 202 -18.27 -3.50 -17.77
N PRO A 203 -18.09 -4.50 -18.66
CA PRO A 203 -18.91 -4.60 -19.87
C PRO A 203 -20.41 -4.77 -19.60
N ASN A 204 -20.76 -5.22 -18.38
CA ASN A 204 -22.12 -5.50 -17.95
C ASN A 204 -22.70 -4.41 -17.01
N ALA A 205 -21.98 -3.32 -16.77
CA ALA A 205 -22.43 -2.27 -15.85
C ALA A 205 -23.65 -1.52 -16.42
N LYS A 206 -24.79 -1.59 -15.71
CA LYS A 206 -25.88 -0.63 -15.91
C LYS A 206 -25.40 0.74 -15.40
N VAL A 207 -25.57 1.78 -16.24
CA VAL A 207 -25.26 3.16 -15.86
C VAL A 207 -26.07 3.55 -14.62
N THR A 208 -25.45 3.52 -13.45
CA THR A 208 -26.06 3.99 -12.22
C THR A 208 -25.88 5.52 -12.12
N LYS A 209 -26.96 6.24 -11.77
CA LYS A 209 -26.90 7.69 -11.55
C LYS A 209 -25.81 7.99 -10.51
N LYS A 210 -24.85 8.86 -10.86
CA LYS A 210 -23.83 9.36 -9.93
C LYS A 210 -24.49 10.01 -8.73
N SER A 211 -24.11 9.65 -7.51
CA SER A 211 -24.51 10.36 -6.29
C SER A 211 -24.10 11.84 -6.37
N LYS A 212 -24.92 12.76 -5.85
CA LYS A 212 -24.65 14.20 -5.87
C LYS A 212 -23.45 14.60 -5.02
N SER A 213 -23.08 13.82 -4.00
CA SER A 213 -21.88 14.00 -3.19
C SER A 213 -21.10 12.68 -3.13
N PRO A 214 -19.81 12.68 -3.48
CA PRO A 214 -18.99 11.47 -3.39
C PRO A 214 -18.53 11.14 -1.96
N LEU A 215 -18.59 12.08 -1.02
CA LEU A 215 -18.06 11.97 0.34
C LEU A 215 -19.16 12.17 1.39
N SER A 216 -18.96 11.60 2.57
CA SER A 216 -19.78 11.78 3.75
C SER A 216 -18.95 12.35 4.90
N PHE A 217 -19.49 13.38 5.57
CA PHE A 217 -18.92 13.95 6.79
C PHE A 217 -19.56 13.37 8.07
N HIS A 218 -20.24 12.22 7.95
CA HIS A 218 -20.81 11.55 9.12
C HIS A 218 -19.71 11.05 10.06
N PRO A 219 -19.88 11.18 11.40
CA PRO A 219 -18.85 10.78 12.37
C PRO A 219 -18.29 9.36 12.18
N ILE A 220 -19.15 8.39 11.85
CA ILE A 220 -18.72 7.00 11.57
C ILE A 220 -17.69 6.98 10.44
N ALA A 221 -17.99 7.59 9.27
CA ALA A 221 -17.05 7.59 8.15
C ALA A 221 -15.74 8.30 8.46
N LEU A 222 -15.80 9.41 9.23
CA LEU A 222 -14.61 10.16 9.62
C LEU A 222 -13.74 9.40 10.62
N ILE A 223 -14.35 8.74 11.62
CA ILE A 223 -13.59 7.98 12.64
C ILE A 223 -12.93 6.75 12.00
N PHE A 224 -13.66 5.99 11.17
CA PHE A 224 -13.08 4.84 10.45
C PHE A 224 -12.03 5.29 9.42
N GLY A 225 -12.21 6.45 8.80
CA GLY A 225 -11.22 7.08 7.95
C GLY A 225 -9.96 7.49 8.70
N LEU A 226 -10.09 8.06 9.91
CA LEU A 226 -8.96 8.39 10.79
C LEU A 226 -8.18 7.13 11.23
N LEU A 227 -8.88 6.07 11.57
CA LEU A 227 -8.24 4.79 11.87
C LEU A 227 -7.45 4.28 10.64
N SER A 228 -8.05 4.30 9.46
CA SER A 228 -7.34 3.95 8.22
C SER A 228 -6.12 4.84 7.96
N PHE A 229 -6.25 6.16 8.23
CA PHE A 229 -5.14 7.12 8.15
C PHE A 229 -3.96 6.69 9.01
N VAL A 230 -4.17 6.35 10.28
CA VAL A 230 -3.07 5.93 11.19
C VAL A 230 -2.43 4.62 10.72
N SER A 231 -3.23 3.63 10.27
CA SER A 231 -2.68 2.38 9.74
C SER A 231 -1.78 2.62 8.54
N TYR A 232 -2.24 3.37 7.56
CA TYR A 232 -1.47 3.68 6.35
C TYR A 232 -0.27 4.60 6.63
N LEU A 233 -0.38 5.50 7.63
CA LEU A 233 0.75 6.31 8.08
C LEU A 233 1.87 5.43 8.65
N VAL A 234 1.53 4.44 9.46
CA VAL A 234 2.52 3.50 10.03
C VAL A 234 3.10 2.59 8.93
N GLU A 235 2.27 2.07 8.03
CA GLU A 235 2.75 1.27 6.89
C GLU A 235 3.73 2.08 6.02
N GLY A 236 3.40 3.34 5.71
CA GLY A 236 4.26 4.26 4.97
C GLY A 236 5.55 4.58 5.71
N ALA A 237 5.46 4.86 7.01
CA ALA A 237 6.64 5.12 7.84
C ALA A 237 7.61 3.92 7.87
N VAL A 238 7.10 2.69 7.93
CA VAL A 238 7.94 1.49 7.83
C VAL A 238 8.61 1.42 6.46
N GLY A 239 7.86 1.68 5.39
CA GLY A 239 8.41 1.66 4.03
C GLY A 239 9.52 2.67 3.80
N ASP A 240 9.37 3.89 4.30
CA ASP A 240 10.26 5.01 3.99
C ASP A 240 11.37 5.21 5.03
N TRP A 241 11.15 4.86 6.30
CA TRP A 241 12.05 5.23 7.39
C TRP A 241 12.65 4.06 8.16
N SER A 242 12.12 2.82 8.04
CA SER A 242 12.61 1.71 8.86
C SER A 242 14.06 1.32 8.57
N ALA A 243 14.46 1.32 7.29
CA ALA A 243 15.84 1.01 6.93
C ALA A 243 16.81 2.07 7.46
N LEU A 244 16.42 3.37 7.37
CA LEU A 244 17.21 4.46 7.94
C LEU A 244 17.31 4.36 9.46
N TYR A 245 16.18 4.10 10.15
CA TYR A 245 16.13 3.94 11.59
C TYR A 245 17.00 2.78 12.10
N LEU A 246 16.93 1.64 11.41
CA LEU A 246 17.77 0.48 11.75
C LEU A 246 19.26 0.77 11.54
N PHE A 247 19.61 1.51 10.51
CA PHE A 247 20.98 1.89 10.22
C PHE A 247 21.52 2.93 11.22
N GLU A 248 20.84 4.07 11.39
CA GLU A 248 21.35 5.21 12.17
C GLU A 248 21.16 5.04 13.69
N ASP A 249 19.99 4.57 14.13
CA ASP A 249 19.64 4.52 15.57
C ASP A 249 19.90 3.14 16.20
N LYS A 250 19.87 2.05 15.40
CA LYS A 250 20.03 0.68 15.91
C LYS A 250 21.37 0.04 15.58
N GLY A 251 22.22 0.72 14.80
CA GLY A 251 23.56 0.26 14.49
C GLY A 251 23.60 -1.00 13.61
N ILE A 252 22.53 -1.26 12.87
CA ILE A 252 22.49 -2.31 11.85
C ILE A 252 23.31 -1.86 10.64
N VAL A 253 24.13 -2.73 10.06
CA VAL A 253 24.88 -2.38 8.85
C VAL A 253 23.91 -2.04 7.71
N ILE A 254 24.31 -1.09 6.87
CA ILE A 254 23.41 -0.48 5.86
C ILE A 254 22.84 -1.52 4.90
N GLU A 255 23.61 -2.55 4.55
CA GLU A 255 23.22 -3.64 3.65
C GLU A 255 22.12 -4.53 4.26
N GLU A 256 22.07 -4.64 5.60
CA GLU A 256 21.07 -5.43 6.32
C GLU A 256 19.84 -4.61 6.70
N ALA A 257 19.93 -3.29 6.71
CA ALA A 257 18.88 -2.42 7.21
C ALA A 257 17.53 -2.61 6.50
N VAL A 258 17.56 -3.03 5.22
CA VAL A 258 16.36 -3.37 4.44
C VAL A 258 15.61 -4.60 4.99
N MET A 259 16.23 -5.41 5.86
CA MET A 259 15.56 -6.56 6.47
C MET A 259 14.33 -6.17 7.29
N GLY A 260 14.30 -4.98 7.89
CA GLY A 260 13.11 -4.48 8.59
C GLY A 260 11.88 -4.46 7.66
N VAL A 261 12.03 -3.89 6.47
CA VAL A 261 10.98 -3.85 5.44
C VAL A 261 10.64 -5.27 4.96
N MET A 262 11.63 -6.12 4.76
CA MET A 262 11.43 -7.51 4.33
C MET A 262 10.59 -8.28 5.35
N LEU A 263 10.96 -8.27 6.62
CA LEU A 263 10.29 -8.99 7.69
C LEU A 263 8.85 -8.49 7.90
N PHE A 264 8.65 -7.17 7.87
CA PHE A 264 7.34 -6.54 7.93
C PHE A 264 6.43 -7.00 6.80
N ASN A 265 6.89 -6.90 5.55
CA ASN A 265 6.09 -7.29 4.38
C ASN A 265 5.80 -8.78 4.33
N GLY A 266 6.76 -9.63 4.77
CA GLY A 266 6.58 -11.07 4.83
C GLY A 266 5.43 -11.48 5.76
N THR A 267 5.42 -10.97 6.98
CA THR A 267 4.33 -11.27 7.94
C THR A 267 3.03 -10.55 7.61
N MET A 268 3.09 -9.37 7.02
CA MET A 268 1.92 -8.67 6.46
C MET A 268 1.24 -9.55 5.38
N CYS A 269 2.02 -10.15 4.47
CA CYS A 269 1.51 -11.09 3.48
C CYS A 269 0.82 -12.28 4.13
N ILE A 270 1.49 -12.92 5.10
CA ILE A 270 0.93 -14.07 5.84
C ILE A 270 -0.38 -13.68 6.51
N GLY A 271 -0.42 -12.55 7.22
CA GLY A 271 -1.61 -12.05 7.89
C GLY A 271 -2.77 -11.81 6.94
N ARG A 272 -2.53 -11.19 5.78
CA ARG A 272 -3.54 -10.94 4.74
C ARG A 272 -4.08 -12.23 4.13
N LEU A 273 -3.22 -13.23 3.89
CA LEU A 273 -3.65 -14.54 3.36
C LEU A 273 -4.43 -15.37 4.40
N LEU A 274 -4.08 -15.26 5.68
CA LEU A 274 -4.75 -15.97 6.77
C LEU A 274 -6.01 -15.24 7.26
N GLY A 275 -6.23 -14.01 6.87
CA GLY A 275 -7.31 -13.14 7.35
C GLY A 275 -8.71 -13.77 7.24
N ASN A 276 -9.00 -14.43 6.11
CA ASN A 276 -10.27 -15.15 5.92
C ASN A 276 -10.47 -16.32 6.90
N ARG A 277 -9.38 -16.90 7.42
CA ARG A 277 -9.48 -17.96 8.45
C ARG A 277 -9.65 -17.35 9.84
N LEU A 278 -8.92 -16.30 10.14
CA LEU A 278 -9.01 -15.58 11.43
C LEU A 278 -10.40 -14.95 11.62
N GLY A 279 -10.97 -14.36 10.57
CA GLY A 279 -12.31 -13.77 10.60
C GLY A 279 -13.46 -14.75 10.90
N LYS A 280 -13.19 -16.07 10.90
CA LYS A 280 -14.17 -17.07 11.37
C LYS A 280 -14.24 -17.19 12.89
N HIS A 281 -13.24 -16.70 13.60
CA HIS A 281 -13.09 -16.87 15.06
C HIS A 281 -13.04 -15.54 15.81
N LEU A 282 -12.76 -14.44 15.12
CA LEU A 282 -12.60 -13.10 15.69
C LEU A 282 -13.57 -12.14 15.04
N THR A 283 -14.20 -11.26 15.83
CA THR A 283 -15.03 -10.17 15.29
C THR A 283 -14.14 -9.10 14.66
N SER A 284 -14.70 -8.29 13.76
CA SER A 284 -13.99 -7.17 13.13
C SER A 284 -13.43 -6.20 14.17
N LYS A 285 -14.18 -5.91 15.25
CA LYS A 285 -13.74 -5.14 16.40
C LYS A 285 -12.49 -5.74 17.07
N GLN A 286 -12.51 -7.05 17.35
CA GLN A 286 -11.37 -7.74 17.98
C GLN A 286 -10.12 -7.67 17.11
N VAL A 287 -10.26 -7.85 15.81
CA VAL A 287 -9.15 -7.78 14.85
C VAL A 287 -8.57 -6.36 14.80
N VAL A 288 -9.40 -5.33 14.71
CA VAL A 288 -8.94 -3.93 14.60
C VAL A 288 -8.32 -3.45 15.92
N VAL A 289 -9.03 -3.62 17.04
CA VAL A 289 -8.53 -3.15 18.34
C VAL A 289 -7.31 -3.96 18.78
N GLY A 290 -7.38 -5.29 18.63
CA GLY A 290 -6.26 -6.19 18.94
C GLY A 290 -5.05 -5.93 18.04
N GLY A 291 -5.27 -5.67 16.75
CA GLY A 291 -4.21 -5.30 15.79
C GLY A 291 -3.50 -4.01 16.20
N TYR A 292 -4.23 -2.95 16.58
CA TYR A 292 -3.62 -1.72 17.07
C TYR A 292 -2.85 -1.90 18.38
N LEU A 293 -3.40 -2.66 19.35
CA LEU A 293 -2.69 -2.95 20.61
C LEU A 293 -1.42 -3.76 20.36
N LEU A 294 -1.51 -4.84 19.59
CA LEU A 294 -0.34 -5.64 19.26
C LEU A 294 0.68 -4.84 18.43
N GLY A 295 0.21 -4.01 17.49
CA GLY A 295 1.04 -3.09 16.71
C GLY A 295 1.76 -2.06 17.58
N SER A 296 1.09 -1.52 18.60
CA SER A 296 1.71 -0.59 19.54
C SER A 296 2.81 -1.27 20.39
N ILE A 297 2.57 -2.50 20.82
CA ILE A 297 3.59 -3.30 21.52
C ILE A 297 4.79 -3.54 20.58
N ALA A 298 4.52 -3.97 19.34
CA ALA A 298 5.57 -4.23 18.35
C ALA A 298 6.39 -2.96 18.05
N MET A 299 5.74 -1.82 17.82
CA MET A 299 6.42 -0.54 17.58
C MET A 299 7.20 -0.09 18.80
N GLY A 300 6.67 -0.25 20.02
CA GLY A 300 7.40 0.00 21.27
C GLY A 300 8.65 -0.89 21.39
N LEU A 301 8.56 -2.18 21.07
CA LEU A 301 9.70 -3.07 21.07
C LEU A 301 10.75 -2.68 20.00
N ILE A 302 10.34 -2.20 18.81
CA ILE A 302 11.25 -1.63 17.81
C ILE A 302 12.04 -0.45 18.43
N VAL A 303 11.38 0.40 19.21
CA VAL A 303 12.02 1.56 19.84
C VAL A 303 12.97 1.15 20.96
N PHE A 304 12.54 0.26 21.86
CA PHE A 304 13.28 -0.01 23.11
C PHE A 304 14.32 -1.12 23.00
N LEU A 305 14.19 -2.06 22.06
CA LEU A 305 15.17 -3.12 21.87
C LEU A 305 16.38 -2.63 21.07
N PRO A 306 17.60 -3.14 21.34
CA PRO A 306 18.80 -2.79 20.60
C PRO A 306 19.00 -3.67 19.35
N GLY A 307 19.74 -3.14 18.38
CA GLY A 307 20.31 -3.89 17.25
C GLY A 307 19.33 -4.82 16.55
N HIS A 308 19.74 -6.03 16.30
CA HIS A 308 18.96 -7.06 15.58
C HIS A 308 17.67 -7.45 16.33
N ALA A 309 17.61 -7.35 17.65
CA ALA A 309 16.37 -7.60 18.40
C ALA A 309 15.26 -6.63 17.99
N SER A 310 15.58 -5.34 17.81
CA SER A 310 14.67 -4.34 17.26
C SER A 310 14.21 -4.74 15.85
N MET A 311 15.14 -5.13 14.99
CA MET A 311 14.85 -5.51 13.60
C MET A 311 13.89 -6.71 13.51
N TYR A 312 14.04 -7.74 14.33
CA TYR A 312 13.14 -8.90 14.29
C TYR A 312 11.72 -8.58 14.78
N THR A 313 11.50 -7.51 15.54
CA THR A 313 10.16 -7.12 15.96
C THR A 313 9.28 -6.57 14.84
N TYR A 314 9.84 -6.25 13.67
CA TYR A 314 9.07 -5.95 12.46
C TYR A 314 8.21 -7.13 11.98
N LEU A 315 8.56 -8.38 12.34
CA LEU A 315 7.68 -9.55 12.13
C LEU A 315 6.35 -9.39 12.89
N LEU A 316 6.43 -8.95 14.15
CA LEU A 316 5.23 -8.75 14.97
C LEU A 316 4.42 -7.56 14.48
N LEU A 317 5.08 -6.48 14.04
CA LEU A 317 4.41 -5.31 13.51
C LEU A 317 3.64 -5.63 12.23
N GLY A 318 4.24 -6.37 11.29
CA GLY A 318 3.61 -6.74 10.03
C GLY A 318 2.35 -7.59 10.22
N ILE A 319 2.39 -8.62 11.08
CA ILE A 319 1.22 -9.45 11.34
C ILE A 319 0.11 -8.68 12.06
N SER A 320 0.46 -7.76 12.97
CA SER A 320 -0.51 -6.99 13.74
C SER A 320 -1.31 -6.01 12.88
N LEU A 321 -0.68 -5.37 11.88
CA LEU A 321 -1.33 -4.40 11.02
C LEU A 321 -2.06 -5.03 9.83
N ALA A 322 -1.75 -6.27 9.48
CA ALA A 322 -2.16 -6.92 8.23
C ALA A 322 -3.66 -6.86 7.95
N MET A 323 -4.50 -7.00 8.98
CA MET A 323 -5.94 -7.12 8.84
C MET A 323 -6.73 -5.90 9.32
N ILE A 324 -6.05 -4.85 9.83
CA ILE A 324 -6.75 -3.65 10.32
C ILE A 324 -7.53 -2.99 9.20
N VAL A 325 -6.86 -2.55 8.14
CA VAL A 325 -7.49 -1.82 7.03
C VAL A 325 -8.56 -2.64 6.30
N PRO A 326 -8.35 -3.93 5.96
CA PRO A 326 -9.42 -4.75 5.40
C PRO A 326 -10.68 -4.79 6.26
N ASN A 327 -10.54 -4.93 7.59
CA ASN A 327 -11.69 -4.97 8.50
C ASN A 327 -12.38 -3.60 8.65
N LEU A 328 -11.62 -2.49 8.64
CA LEU A 328 -12.22 -1.15 8.64
C LEU A 328 -13.07 -0.90 7.39
N PHE A 329 -12.61 -1.35 6.22
CA PHE A 329 -13.40 -1.21 4.98
C PHE A 329 -14.59 -2.16 4.95
N SER A 330 -14.48 -3.38 5.46
CA SER A 330 -15.62 -4.29 5.60
C SER A 330 -16.70 -3.66 6.49
N ALA A 331 -16.32 -3.13 7.65
CA ALA A 331 -17.26 -2.46 8.56
C ALA A 331 -17.96 -1.26 7.89
N MET A 332 -17.25 -0.50 7.05
CA MET A 332 -17.87 0.58 6.27
C MET A 332 -18.81 0.06 5.18
N GLY A 333 -18.62 -1.16 4.72
CA GLY A 333 -19.52 -1.82 3.79
C GLY A 333 -20.80 -2.34 4.45
N GLU A 334 -20.72 -2.74 5.72
CA GLU A 334 -21.81 -3.39 6.47
C GLU A 334 -22.73 -2.39 7.21
N GLN A 335 -22.26 -1.15 7.49
CA GLN A 335 -23.06 -0.13 8.13
C GLN A 335 -24.23 0.32 7.22
N ASN A 336 -25.35 0.71 7.83
CA ASN A 336 -26.60 1.13 7.15
C ASN A 336 -27.00 2.58 7.39
N VAL A 337 -26.15 3.36 8.05
CA VAL A 337 -26.43 4.76 8.45
C VAL A 337 -26.24 5.73 7.28
N ILE A 338 -25.25 5.47 6.43
CA ILE A 338 -24.91 6.29 5.27
C ILE A 338 -24.70 5.40 4.03
N PRO A 339 -24.86 5.93 2.81
CA PRO A 339 -24.61 5.17 1.61
C PRO A 339 -23.19 4.55 1.61
N MET A 340 -23.10 3.25 1.43
CA MET A 340 -21.84 2.48 1.43
C MET A 340 -20.76 3.12 0.55
N THR A 341 -21.14 3.61 -0.65
CA THR A 341 -20.20 4.26 -1.57
C THR A 341 -19.55 5.50 -0.98
N GLN A 342 -20.31 6.31 -0.21
CA GLN A 342 -19.78 7.49 0.46
C GLN A 342 -18.92 7.13 1.67
N ALA A 343 -19.33 6.14 2.47
CA ALA A 343 -18.58 5.67 3.62
C ALA A 343 -17.21 5.17 3.21
N VAL A 344 -17.15 4.26 2.23
CA VAL A 344 -15.93 3.68 1.71
C VAL A 344 -15.05 4.75 1.04
N ALA A 345 -15.62 5.64 0.21
CA ALA A 345 -14.85 6.70 -0.44
C ALA A 345 -14.19 7.65 0.56
N THR A 346 -14.93 8.06 1.62
CA THR A 346 -14.39 8.94 2.67
C THR A 346 -13.28 8.26 3.45
N SER A 347 -13.49 7.02 3.88
CA SER A 347 -12.48 6.25 4.63
C SER A 347 -11.23 5.97 3.79
N THR A 348 -11.39 5.67 2.50
CA THR A 348 -10.28 5.45 1.58
C THR A 348 -9.49 6.74 1.37
N MET A 349 -10.15 7.87 1.12
CA MET A 349 -9.48 9.15 0.91
C MET A 349 -8.66 9.56 2.14
N LEU A 350 -9.26 9.49 3.33
CA LEU A 350 -8.55 9.79 4.58
C LEU A 350 -7.40 8.80 4.81
N GLY A 351 -7.61 7.52 4.55
CA GLY A 351 -6.55 6.51 4.67
C GLY A 351 -5.33 6.85 3.80
N TYR A 352 -5.54 7.14 2.53
CA TYR A 352 -4.43 7.50 1.62
C TYR A 352 -3.69 8.79 2.02
N MET A 353 -4.39 9.74 2.67
CA MET A 353 -3.70 10.90 3.27
C MET A 353 -2.66 10.48 4.31
N GLY A 354 -2.84 9.35 5.00
CA GLY A 354 -1.84 8.80 5.92
C GLY A 354 -0.53 8.45 5.23
N ILE A 355 -0.59 7.77 4.08
CA ILE A 355 0.60 7.46 3.29
C ILE A 355 1.25 8.74 2.76
N LEU A 356 0.45 9.72 2.33
CA LEU A 356 0.97 10.99 1.79
C LEU A 356 1.65 11.83 2.86
N MET A 357 1.01 12.01 4.02
CA MET A 357 1.48 12.92 5.07
C MET A 357 2.50 12.25 6.00
N GLY A 358 2.47 10.92 6.12
CA GLY A 358 3.30 10.16 7.03
C GLY A 358 4.79 10.47 6.90
N PRO A 359 5.39 10.34 5.71
CA PRO A 359 6.82 10.56 5.53
C PRO A 359 7.28 11.96 5.93
N ALA A 360 6.51 12.99 5.56
CA ALA A 360 6.82 14.37 5.94
C ALA A 360 6.72 14.57 7.45
N LEU A 361 5.65 14.07 8.07
CA LEU A 361 5.44 14.16 9.51
C LEU A 361 6.61 13.53 10.28
N ILE A 362 7.01 12.32 9.88
CA ILE A 362 8.16 11.62 10.49
C ILE A 362 9.44 12.42 10.27
N GLY A 363 9.69 12.91 9.06
CA GLY A 363 10.90 13.69 8.75
C GLY A 363 11.00 14.97 9.58
N PHE A 364 9.91 15.74 9.69
CA PHE A 364 9.90 16.97 10.51
C PHE A 364 10.04 16.70 12.01
N ILE A 365 9.39 15.65 12.53
CA ILE A 365 9.56 15.26 13.95
C ILE A 365 11.02 14.82 14.18
N ALA A 366 11.57 14.01 13.29
CA ALA A 366 12.92 13.48 13.41
C ALA A 366 13.97 14.61 13.36
N HIS A 367 13.81 15.58 12.45
CA HIS A 367 14.71 16.74 12.36
C HIS A 367 14.69 17.60 13.61
N GLY A 368 13.50 17.86 14.18
CA GLY A 368 13.35 18.64 15.40
C GLY A 368 13.76 17.91 16.69
N THR A 369 13.88 16.57 16.64
CA THR A 369 14.14 15.73 17.82
C THR A 369 15.04 14.54 17.47
N SER A 370 14.47 13.41 17.04
CA SER A 370 15.16 12.22 16.53
C SER A 370 14.17 11.26 15.85
N LEU A 371 14.67 10.31 15.04
CA LEU A 371 13.85 9.20 14.49
C LEU A 371 13.24 8.36 15.62
N THR A 372 13.96 8.13 16.71
CA THR A 372 13.43 7.44 17.90
C THR A 372 12.18 8.12 18.44
N VAL A 373 12.16 9.46 18.57
CA VAL A 373 10.98 10.22 19.01
C VAL A 373 9.84 10.10 18.03
N ALA A 374 10.13 10.16 16.73
CA ALA A 374 9.12 9.96 15.69
C ALA A 374 8.45 8.58 15.79
N PHE A 375 9.22 7.52 16.05
CA PHE A 375 8.69 6.16 16.24
C PHE A 375 7.91 6.01 17.57
N ILE A 376 8.27 6.75 18.63
CA ILE A 376 7.47 6.84 19.87
C ILE A 376 6.12 7.51 19.57
N VAL A 377 6.07 8.54 18.74
CA VAL A 377 4.82 9.17 18.30
C VAL A 377 3.95 8.15 17.55
N LEU A 378 4.51 7.34 16.65
CA LEU A 378 3.78 6.27 15.98
C LEU A 378 3.24 5.22 16.97
N THR A 379 4.05 4.84 17.96
CA THR A 379 3.61 3.94 19.05
C THR A 379 2.39 4.51 19.77
N THR A 380 2.45 5.78 20.13
CA THR A 380 1.37 6.49 20.84
C THR A 380 0.10 6.57 19.97
N LEU A 381 0.25 6.88 18.68
CA LEU A 381 -0.87 6.89 17.72
C LEU A 381 -1.56 5.52 17.63
N LEU A 382 -0.81 4.42 17.63
CA LEU A 382 -1.38 3.06 17.63
C LEU A 382 -2.16 2.77 18.93
N VAL A 383 -1.64 3.17 20.11
CA VAL A 383 -2.35 3.03 21.39
C VAL A 383 -3.66 3.82 21.37
N VAL A 384 -3.60 5.09 20.97
CA VAL A 384 -4.78 5.96 20.86
C VAL A 384 -5.80 5.39 19.88
N SER A 385 -5.32 4.86 18.75
CA SER A 385 -6.19 4.24 17.72
C SER A 385 -6.90 2.98 18.23
N ALA A 386 -6.30 2.21 19.14
CA ALA A 386 -6.99 1.10 19.78
C ALA A 386 -8.20 1.57 20.61
N GLY A 387 -8.04 2.67 21.36
CA GLY A 387 -9.14 3.31 22.11
C GLY A 387 -10.22 3.88 21.20
N ILE A 388 -9.80 4.61 20.14
CA ILE A 388 -10.72 5.15 19.12
C ILE A 388 -11.45 4.02 18.41
N GLY A 389 -10.78 2.92 18.06
CA GLY A 389 -11.36 1.74 17.44
C GLY A 389 -12.47 1.13 18.31
N LYS A 390 -12.19 0.92 19.60
CA LYS A 390 -13.22 0.45 20.54
C LYS A 390 -14.45 1.35 20.56
N TYR A 391 -14.25 2.67 20.59
CA TYR A 391 -15.34 3.66 20.55
C TYR A 391 -16.07 3.65 19.20
N ALA A 392 -15.36 3.56 18.09
CA ALA A 392 -15.93 3.52 16.74
C ALA A 392 -16.90 2.37 16.54
N TYR A 393 -16.50 1.15 16.96
CA TYR A 393 -17.38 -0.02 16.87
C TYR A 393 -18.57 0.07 17.84
N HIS A 394 -18.40 0.66 19.03
CA HIS A 394 -19.51 0.93 19.94
C HIS A 394 -20.52 1.92 19.33
N LEU A 395 -20.04 3.00 18.72
CA LEU A 395 -20.89 3.97 18.02
C LEU A 395 -21.64 3.30 16.86
N MET A 396 -20.93 2.48 16.06
CA MET A 396 -21.53 1.77 14.94
C MET A 396 -22.61 0.78 15.40
N SER A 397 -22.40 0.04 16.50
CA SER A 397 -23.39 -0.90 17.04
C SER A 397 -24.66 -0.17 17.46
N LYS A 398 -24.51 0.98 18.13
CA LYS A 398 -25.63 1.80 18.57
C LYS A 398 -26.45 2.38 17.39
N ASP A 399 -25.75 2.93 16.40
CA ASP A 399 -26.39 3.63 15.28
C ASP A 399 -27.01 2.64 14.26
N CYS A 400 -26.41 1.45 14.09
CA CYS A 400 -26.90 0.40 13.18
C CYS A 400 -27.88 -0.57 13.85
N GLY A 401 -28.05 -0.53 15.19
CA GLY A 401 -28.88 -1.48 15.92
C GLY A 401 -28.36 -2.93 15.92
N LEU A 402 -27.04 -3.09 15.72
CA LEU A 402 -26.35 -4.38 15.69
C LEU A 402 -25.77 -4.71 17.08
N SER A 403 -25.73 -5.99 17.44
CA SER A 403 -25.02 -6.40 18.66
C SER A 403 -23.50 -6.30 18.47
N GLU A 404 -22.76 -6.03 19.55
CA GLU A 404 -21.27 -5.95 19.50
C GLU A 404 -20.63 -7.28 19.07
N GLU A 405 -21.34 -8.39 19.16
CA GLU A 405 -20.91 -9.72 18.69
C GLU A 405 -21.09 -9.92 17.18
N GLN A 406 -21.90 -9.09 16.54
CA GLN A 406 -22.18 -9.12 15.08
C GLN A 406 -21.24 -8.23 14.29
N ILE A 407 -20.48 -7.37 14.97
CA ILE A 407 -19.56 -6.39 14.41
C ILE A 407 -18.12 -6.73 14.87
#